data_2e0a590e5d4a970c0606d818c37aade6
#
_entry.id   2e0a590e5d4a970c0606d818c37aade6
#
_cell.length_a   1.000
_cell.length_b   1.000
_cell.length_c   1.000
_cell.angle_alpha   90.00
_cell.angle_beta   90.00
_cell.angle_gamma   90.00
#
_symmetry.space_group_name_H-M   'P 1'
#
loop_
_entity.id
_entity.type
_entity.pdbx_description
1 polymer ?
#
loop_
_entity_poly.entity_id
_entity_poly.type
_entity_poly.pdbx_seq_one_letter_code
_entity_poly.pdbx_strand_id
1 'polypeptide(L)'
;RSTDAFNRLKPGFEAPVCIVTSLGHKPEQPSRNRSILIGLIRDLGNPKATPFELRAPNPFTNTYLAVSCLYLTALDGVKYAVNCGKTPDELLKELSKTAGEDADYLQKEREYRCEKNVFEDYTQEERDAVFGKPPATVWENVKIMKENPDKVAVLTQGDGISDAIVDSFVAGIVYRWENELIDRLIPDTEAAVKRYKKLIQIGRA
;
A
#
# COMPACT_ATOMS: atom_id res chain seq x y z
N ARG A 1 5.11 3.07 -0.13
CA ARG A 1 5.86 2.76 1.09
C ARG A 1 7.32 2.58 0.78
N SER A 2 7.96 3.57 0.28
CA SER A 2 9.37 3.50 -0.01
C SER A 2 10.02 4.67 0.69
N THR A 3 10.33 4.51 1.93
CA THR A 3 11.16 5.49 2.58
C THR A 3 12.59 5.28 2.14
N ASP A 4 13.17 4.26 2.58
CA ASP A 4 14.47 3.78 2.13
C ASP A 4 14.49 2.26 2.29
N ALA A 5 15.52 1.63 1.79
CA ALA A 5 15.65 0.18 1.80
C ALA A 5 15.68 -0.42 3.22
N PHE A 6 15.88 0.40 4.24
CA PHE A 6 16.15 -0.03 5.61
C PHE A 6 14.97 0.18 6.54
N ASN A 7 14.03 1.04 6.14
CA ASN A 7 12.98 1.43 7.03
C ASN A 7 11.91 0.34 7.12
N ARG A 8 11.80 -0.21 8.30
CA ARG A 8 10.48 -0.54 8.78
C ARG A 8 9.65 0.74 8.82
N LEU A 9 8.39 0.64 8.59
CA LEU A 9 7.48 1.73 8.92
C LEU A 9 7.74 2.12 10.38
N LYS A 10 7.74 3.42 10.67
CA LYS A 10 7.94 3.89 12.05
C LYS A 10 6.95 3.22 12.99
N PRO A 11 7.33 2.91 14.24
CA PRO A 11 6.39 2.44 15.25
C PRO A 11 5.14 3.30 15.30
N GLY A 12 3.96 2.69 15.28
CA GLY A 12 2.67 3.35 15.16
C GLY A 12 2.23 3.70 13.73
N PHE A 13 3.08 3.45 12.72
CA PHE A 13 2.79 3.64 11.31
C PHE A 13 3.03 2.39 10.46
N GLU A 14 3.41 1.30 11.09
CA GLU A 14 3.78 0.03 10.44
C GLU A 14 2.64 -0.54 9.60
N ALA A 15 1.42 -0.32 10.02
CA ALA A 15 0.23 -0.69 9.26
C ALA A 15 -0.87 0.35 9.47
N PRO A 16 -0.63 1.64 9.11
CA PRO A 16 -1.56 2.73 9.41
C PRO A 16 -2.88 2.58 8.65
N VAL A 17 -2.90 1.76 7.60
CA VAL A 17 -4.07 1.46 6.78
C VAL A 17 -4.04 0.01 6.33
N CYS A 18 -5.20 -0.61 6.27
CA CYS A 18 -5.36 -1.91 5.63
C CYS A 18 -5.50 -1.75 4.12
N ILE A 19 -5.18 -2.79 3.36
CA ILE A 19 -5.25 -2.77 1.88
C ILE A 19 -6.66 -3.04 1.37
N VAL A 20 -7.62 -2.28 1.86
CA VAL A 20 -9.02 -2.29 1.44
C VAL A 20 -9.49 -0.90 1.11
N THR A 21 -10.64 -0.78 0.50
CA THR A 21 -11.29 0.49 0.19
C THR A 21 -12.52 0.70 1.09
N SER A 22 -12.93 1.97 1.23
CA SER A 22 -14.24 2.32 1.77
C SER A 22 -14.93 3.28 0.81
N LEU A 23 -16.11 2.88 0.36
CA LEU A 23 -16.93 3.68 -0.57
C LEU A 23 -18.07 4.43 0.15
N GLY A 24 -18.19 4.23 1.47
CA GLY A 24 -19.31 4.68 2.26
C GLY A 24 -20.51 3.76 2.15
N HIS A 25 -21.38 3.81 3.15
CA HIS A 25 -22.58 2.96 3.23
C HIS A 25 -23.66 3.43 2.25
N LYS A 26 -23.82 4.73 2.11
CA LYS A 26 -24.82 5.39 1.25
C LYS A 26 -24.25 6.70 0.71
N PRO A 27 -24.80 7.20 -0.42
CA PRO A 27 -24.41 8.51 -0.94
C PRO A 27 -24.52 9.65 0.09
N GLU A 28 -25.54 9.59 0.95
CA GLU A 28 -25.84 10.58 1.97
C GLU A 28 -25.02 10.39 3.26
N GLN A 29 -24.36 9.27 3.41
CA GLN A 29 -23.56 8.91 4.58
C GLN A 29 -22.15 8.49 4.14
N PRO A 30 -21.28 9.45 3.81
CA PRO A 30 -19.91 9.15 3.42
C PRO A 30 -19.16 8.49 4.57
N SER A 31 -18.32 7.51 4.23
CA SER A 31 -17.48 6.86 5.22
C SER A 31 -16.46 7.84 5.79
N ARG A 32 -16.27 7.78 7.11
CA ARG A 32 -15.18 8.45 7.82
C ARG A 32 -14.09 7.48 8.24
N ASN A 33 -14.14 6.27 7.74
CA ASN A 33 -13.17 5.24 8.06
C ASN A 33 -11.78 5.66 7.58
N ARG A 34 -10.83 5.81 8.51
CA ARG A 34 -9.45 6.19 8.24
C ARG A 34 -8.47 5.02 8.34
N SER A 35 -8.97 3.84 8.65
CA SER A 35 -8.15 2.63 8.78
C SER A 35 -7.87 1.91 7.45
N ILE A 36 -8.41 2.41 6.35
CA ILE A 36 -8.37 1.82 5.01
C ILE A 36 -7.36 2.51 4.09
N LEU A 37 -6.98 1.83 3.00
CA LEU A 37 -6.02 2.33 2.01
C LEU A 37 -6.59 3.47 1.15
N ILE A 38 -7.79 3.27 0.62
CA ILE A 38 -8.44 4.24 -0.27
C ILE A 38 -9.83 4.54 0.26
N GLY A 39 -10.08 5.81 0.53
CA GLY A 39 -11.39 6.34 0.89
C GLY A 39 -12.00 7.16 -0.24
N LEU A 40 -13.30 7.05 -0.44
CA LEU A 40 -14.08 7.94 -1.29
C LEU A 40 -14.59 9.11 -0.45
N ILE A 41 -14.04 10.29 -0.69
CA ILE A 41 -14.47 11.51 0.01
C ILE A 41 -15.63 12.11 -0.78
N ARG A 42 -16.81 12.10 -0.17
CA ARG A 42 -18.02 12.65 -0.78
C ARG A 42 -18.30 14.05 -0.25
N ASP A 43 -18.37 15.02 -1.14
CA ASP A 43 -18.92 16.34 -0.85
C ASP A 43 -20.39 16.33 -1.25
N LEU A 44 -21.28 16.34 -0.26
CA LEU A 44 -22.72 16.33 -0.49
C LEU A 44 -23.23 17.63 -1.14
N GLY A 45 -22.51 18.73 -0.94
CA GLY A 45 -22.83 20.02 -1.57
C GLY A 45 -22.29 20.16 -2.99
N ASN A 46 -21.31 19.38 -3.36
CA ASN A 46 -20.68 19.39 -4.68
C ASN A 46 -20.30 17.98 -5.15
N PRO A 47 -21.21 17.26 -5.82
CA PRO A 47 -20.95 15.90 -6.30
C PRO A 47 -19.74 15.78 -7.25
N LYS A 48 -19.33 16.89 -7.89
CA LYS A 48 -18.15 16.91 -8.74
C LYS A 48 -16.83 16.97 -7.95
N ALA A 49 -16.87 17.35 -6.70
CA ALA A 49 -15.72 17.37 -5.79
C ALA A 49 -15.69 16.10 -4.90
N THR A 50 -15.67 14.95 -5.55
CA THR A 50 -15.64 13.65 -4.86
C THR A 50 -14.32 12.94 -5.20
N PRO A 51 -13.20 13.27 -4.50
CA PRO A 51 -11.92 12.65 -4.75
C PRO A 51 -11.79 11.29 -4.06
N PHE A 52 -10.88 10.48 -4.57
CA PHE A 52 -10.31 9.36 -3.84
C PHE A 52 -9.14 9.82 -2.98
N GLU A 53 -9.11 9.44 -1.71
CA GLU A 53 -7.99 9.66 -0.81
C GLU A 53 -7.15 8.39 -0.69
N LEU A 54 -5.96 8.38 -1.27
CA LEU A 54 -4.98 7.30 -1.10
C LEU A 54 -4.06 7.63 0.09
N ARG A 55 -3.98 6.74 1.07
CA ARG A 55 -3.29 6.97 2.35
C ARG A 55 -1.93 6.30 2.49
N ALA A 56 -1.53 5.47 1.54
CA ALA A 56 -0.30 4.70 1.63
C ALA A 56 1.01 5.46 1.36
N PRO A 57 1.04 6.55 0.55
CA PRO A 57 2.30 7.17 0.19
C PRO A 57 3.06 7.70 1.40
N ASN A 58 4.38 7.44 1.42
CA ASN A 58 5.29 7.96 2.42
C ASN A 58 5.70 9.41 2.07
N PRO A 59 5.95 10.29 3.03
CA PRO A 59 6.41 11.67 2.78
C PRO A 59 7.68 11.77 1.93
N PHE A 60 8.54 10.77 1.95
CA PHE A 60 9.76 10.70 1.14
C PHE A 60 9.60 9.99 -0.21
N THR A 61 8.38 9.63 -0.57
CA THR A 61 8.09 9.00 -1.86
C THR A 61 8.43 9.96 -3.00
N ASN A 62 9.06 9.44 -4.06
CA ASN A 62 9.17 10.16 -5.32
C ASN A 62 7.75 10.37 -5.89
N THR A 63 7.28 11.60 -5.85
CA THR A 63 5.90 11.95 -6.22
C THR A 63 5.59 11.58 -7.67
N TYR A 64 6.51 11.77 -8.59
CA TYR A 64 6.30 11.45 -10.00
C TYR A 64 6.10 9.95 -10.21
N LEU A 65 6.94 9.12 -9.62
CA LEU A 65 6.80 7.67 -9.70
C LEU A 65 5.54 7.19 -9.00
N ALA A 66 5.23 7.72 -7.81
CA ALA A 66 4.03 7.33 -7.07
C ALA A 66 2.75 7.66 -7.82
N VAL A 67 2.66 8.84 -8.41
CA VAL A 67 1.50 9.26 -9.22
C VAL A 67 1.41 8.42 -10.48
N SER A 68 2.52 8.17 -11.18
CA SER A 68 2.52 7.29 -12.37
C SER A 68 2.05 5.87 -12.03
N CYS A 69 2.57 5.27 -10.95
CA CYS A 69 2.11 3.95 -10.49
C CYS A 69 0.62 3.94 -10.15
N LEU A 70 0.13 4.99 -9.49
CA LEU A 70 -1.29 5.10 -9.16
C LEU A 70 -2.17 5.14 -10.41
N TYR A 71 -1.82 5.97 -11.39
CA TYR A 71 -2.59 6.07 -12.62
C TYR A 71 -2.53 4.79 -13.46
N LEU A 72 -1.38 4.14 -13.57
CA LEU A 72 -1.23 2.89 -14.31
C LEU A 72 -2.04 1.76 -13.66
N THR A 73 -2.03 1.68 -12.34
CA THR A 73 -2.84 0.71 -11.59
C THR A 73 -4.34 1.00 -11.74
N ALA A 74 -4.74 2.27 -11.67
CA ALA A 74 -6.13 2.66 -11.91
C ALA A 74 -6.57 2.36 -13.35
N LEU A 75 -5.71 2.60 -14.32
CA LEU A 75 -5.96 2.29 -15.73
C LEU A 75 -6.18 0.79 -15.96
N ASP A 76 -5.43 -0.06 -15.26
CA ASP A 76 -5.62 -1.51 -15.32
C ASP A 76 -7.03 -1.91 -14.86
N GLY A 77 -7.48 -1.38 -13.71
CA GLY A 77 -8.83 -1.58 -13.23
C GLY A 77 -9.91 -1.05 -14.19
N VAL A 78 -9.69 0.12 -14.79
CA VAL A 78 -10.61 0.68 -15.81
C VAL A 78 -10.66 -0.21 -17.06
N LYS A 79 -9.51 -0.70 -17.54
CA LYS A 79 -9.48 -1.63 -18.68
C LYS A 79 -10.26 -2.90 -18.38
N TYR A 80 -10.09 -3.46 -17.18
CA TYR A 80 -10.90 -4.61 -16.76
C TYR A 80 -12.40 -4.26 -16.78
N ALA A 81 -12.79 -3.17 -16.13
CA ALA A 81 -14.19 -2.76 -16.02
C ALA A 81 -14.87 -2.53 -17.39
N VAL A 82 -14.12 -1.98 -18.36
CA VAL A 82 -14.65 -1.74 -19.73
C VAL A 82 -14.77 -3.04 -20.53
N ASN A 83 -13.85 -3.98 -20.34
CA ASN A 83 -13.75 -5.16 -21.19
C ASN A 83 -14.46 -6.41 -20.63
N CYS A 84 -14.80 -6.43 -19.34
CA CYS A 84 -15.40 -7.61 -18.69
C CYS A 84 -16.88 -7.84 -19.05
N GLY A 85 -17.55 -6.88 -19.67
CA GLY A 85 -18.96 -6.98 -20.02
C GLY A 85 -19.94 -6.90 -18.83
N LYS A 86 -19.43 -6.58 -17.63
CA LYS A 86 -20.24 -6.45 -16.41
C LYS A 86 -20.82 -5.04 -16.28
N THR A 87 -21.99 -4.96 -15.69
CA THR A 87 -22.62 -3.69 -15.31
C THR A 87 -21.92 -3.07 -14.08
N PRO A 88 -22.08 -1.77 -13.82
CA PRO A 88 -21.55 -1.14 -12.61
C PRO A 88 -22.00 -1.81 -11.31
N ASP A 89 -23.24 -2.31 -11.25
CA ASP A 89 -23.76 -2.99 -10.06
C ASP A 89 -23.10 -4.36 -9.84
N GLU A 90 -22.85 -5.10 -10.94
CA GLU A 90 -22.12 -6.36 -10.86
C GLU A 90 -20.66 -6.16 -10.45
N LEU A 91 -19.99 -5.11 -10.94
CA LEU A 91 -18.65 -4.73 -10.52
C LEU A 91 -18.60 -4.31 -9.05
N LEU A 92 -19.59 -3.57 -8.58
CA LEU A 92 -19.70 -3.19 -7.17
C LEU A 92 -19.94 -4.41 -6.28
N LYS A 93 -20.75 -5.37 -6.74
CA LYS A 93 -20.97 -6.64 -6.06
C LYS A 93 -19.66 -7.45 -5.98
N GLU A 94 -18.93 -7.55 -7.07
CA GLU A 94 -17.62 -8.22 -7.11
C GLU A 94 -16.63 -7.57 -6.15
N LEU A 95 -16.55 -6.24 -6.13
CA LEU A 95 -15.69 -5.50 -5.19
C LEU A 95 -16.10 -5.73 -3.73
N SER A 96 -17.37 -6.04 -3.47
CA SER A 96 -17.95 -6.27 -2.14
C SER A 96 -18.01 -7.75 -1.77
N LYS A 97 -17.34 -8.63 -2.51
CA LYS A 97 -17.28 -10.06 -2.23
C LYS A 97 -16.68 -10.36 -0.86
N THR A 98 -17.05 -11.48 -0.29
CA THR A 98 -16.39 -12.04 0.89
C THR A 98 -15.17 -12.89 0.51
N ALA A 99 -14.25 -13.06 1.46
CA ALA A 99 -13.10 -13.95 1.27
C ALA A 99 -13.57 -15.39 0.99
N GLY A 100 -12.98 -16.03 -0.03
CA GLY A 100 -13.38 -17.35 -0.50
C GLY A 100 -14.35 -17.34 -1.70
N GLU A 101 -15.05 -16.24 -1.96
CA GLU A 101 -15.85 -16.10 -3.16
C GLU A 101 -15.01 -15.88 -4.41
N ASP A 102 -15.37 -16.55 -5.50
CA ASP A 102 -14.67 -16.41 -6.79
C ASP A 102 -14.90 -15.04 -7.41
N ALA A 103 -13.87 -14.53 -8.07
CA ALA A 103 -13.90 -13.30 -8.84
C ALA A 103 -12.89 -13.40 -9.98
N ASP A 104 -13.18 -12.76 -11.10
CA ASP A 104 -12.33 -12.87 -12.30
C ASP A 104 -11.05 -12.02 -12.18
N TYR A 105 -11.13 -10.86 -11.54
CA TYR A 105 -10.04 -9.89 -11.43
C TYR A 105 -9.44 -9.83 -10.02
N LEU A 106 -10.26 -10.00 -9.01
CA LEU A 106 -9.88 -9.89 -7.61
C LEU A 106 -9.42 -11.24 -7.06
N GLN A 107 -8.49 -11.24 -6.11
CA GLN A 107 -8.00 -12.46 -5.49
C GLN A 107 -9.12 -13.13 -4.67
N LYS A 108 -9.27 -14.45 -4.84
CA LYS A 108 -10.32 -15.23 -4.19
C LYS A 108 -10.32 -15.07 -2.67
N GLU A 109 -9.15 -15.21 -2.05
CA GLU A 109 -8.99 -15.28 -0.59
C GLU A 109 -9.02 -13.91 0.10
N ARG A 110 -9.43 -12.83 -0.60
CA ARG A 110 -9.39 -11.47 -0.05
C ARG A 110 -10.71 -10.73 -0.19
N GLU A 111 -10.96 -9.86 0.78
CA GLU A 111 -11.95 -8.80 0.70
C GLU A 111 -11.29 -7.48 0.31
N TYR A 112 -12.01 -6.66 -0.44
CA TYR A 112 -11.50 -5.41 -1.01
C TYR A 112 -12.25 -4.18 -0.52
N ARG A 113 -13.35 -4.39 0.21
CA ARG A 113 -14.18 -3.32 0.75
C ARG A 113 -14.47 -3.57 2.22
N CYS A 114 -14.27 -2.54 3.04
CA CYS A 114 -14.61 -2.59 4.46
C CYS A 114 -15.09 -1.21 4.93
N GLU A 115 -16.24 -1.16 5.57
CA GLU A 115 -16.78 0.06 6.16
C GLU A 115 -16.54 0.13 7.68
N LYS A 116 -16.06 -0.94 8.29
CA LYS A 116 -15.71 -1.00 9.71
C LYS A 116 -14.30 -0.46 9.95
N ASN A 117 -13.99 -0.07 11.18
CA ASN A 117 -12.63 0.22 11.57
C ASN A 117 -11.84 -1.08 11.66
N VAL A 118 -10.95 -1.31 10.71
CA VAL A 118 -10.22 -2.58 10.60
C VAL A 118 -9.24 -2.84 11.74
N PHE A 119 -8.91 -1.83 12.54
CA PHE A 119 -8.01 -1.96 13.69
C PHE A 119 -8.73 -2.09 15.04
N GLU A 120 -10.00 -1.74 15.08
CA GLU A 120 -10.84 -1.86 16.29
C GLU A 120 -11.76 -3.08 16.21
N ASP A 121 -12.28 -3.39 15.02
CA ASP A 121 -13.30 -4.41 14.80
C ASP A 121 -12.74 -5.79 14.40
N TYR A 122 -11.43 -5.88 14.16
CA TYR A 122 -10.75 -7.12 13.76
C TYR A 122 -9.45 -7.32 14.53
N THR A 123 -9.12 -8.56 14.87
CA THR A 123 -7.80 -8.94 15.37
C THR A 123 -6.74 -8.83 14.27
N GLN A 124 -5.46 -8.90 14.62
CA GLN A 124 -4.37 -8.91 13.65
C GLN A 124 -4.48 -10.10 12.69
N GLU A 125 -4.78 -11.28 13.24
CA GLU A 125 -4.91 -12.53 12.50
C GLU A 125 -6.07 -12.48 11.50
N GLU A 126 -7.22 -11.96 11.93
CA GLU A 126 -8.37 -11.76 11.06
C GLU A 126 -8.07 -10.79 9.92
N ARG A 127 -7.42 -9.66 10.22
CA ARG A 127 -7.01 -8.70 9.18
C ARG A 127 -6.08 -9.32 8.15
N ASP A 128 -5.06 -10.04 8.62
CA ASP A 128 -4.08 -10.66 7.75
C ASP A 128 -4.72 -11.75 6.85
N ALA A 129 -5.68 -12.50 7.41
CA ALA A 129 -6.41 -13.54 6.69
C ALA A 129 -7.38 -12.97 5.65
N VAL A 130 -8.15 -11.96 6.01
CA VAL A 130 -9.25 -11.45 5.17
C VAL A 130 -8.76 -10.39 4.18
N PHE A 131 -7.90 -9.46 4.63
CA PHE A 131 -7.46 -8.32 3.81
C PHE A 131 -6.02 -8.47 3.30
N GLY A 132 -5.28 -9.47 3.79
CA GLY A 132 -3.88 -9.69 3.47
C GLY A 132 -2.92 -8.82 4.28
N LYS A 133 -1.72 -9.34 4.45
CA LYS A 133 -0.66 -8.70 5.20
C LYS A 133 0.17 -7.77 4.32
N PRO A 134 0.21 -6.47 4.60
CA PRO A 134 1.09 -5.56 3.87
C PRO A 134 2.56 -5.81 4.25
N PRO A 135 3.52 -5.58 3.33
CA PRO A 135 4.93 -5.69 3.65
C PRO A 135 5.33 -4.70 4.75
N ALA A 136 6.10 -5.13 5.72
CA ALA A 136 6.57 -4.29 6.83
C ALA A 136 7.86 -3.51 6.47
N THR A 137 8.60 -3.97 5.47
CA THR A 137 9.86 -3.36 5.04
C THR A 137 9.89 -3.15 3.53
N VAL A 138 10.78 -2.26 3.08
CA VAL A 138 11.01 -2.05 1.64
C VAL A 138 11.59 -3.32 1.00
N TRP A 139 12.37 -4.08 1.73
CA TRP A 139 12.90 -5.38 1.28
C TRP A 139 11.78 -6.39 0.99
N GLU A 140 10.84 -6.55 1.91
CA GLU A 140 9.67 -7.41 1.71
C GLU A 140 8.85 -6.96 0.50
N ASN A 141 8.73 -5.64 0.29
CA ASN A 141 8.05 -5.10 -0.89
C ASN A 141 8.75 -5.50 -2.19
N VAL A 142 10.09 -5.43 -2.23
CA VAL A 142 10.89 -5.88 -3.38
C VAL A 142 10.74 -7.38 -3.62
N LYS A 143 10.70 -8.19 -2.56
CA LYS A 143 10.44 -9.64 -2.70
C LYS A 143 9.08 -9.90 -3.33
N ILE A 144 8.04 -9.21 -2.87
CA ILE A 144 6.69 -9.31 -3.45
C ILE A 144 6.69 -8.90 -4.93
N MET A 145 7.41 -7.86 -5.31
CA MET A 145 7.54 -7.47 -6.73
C MET A 145 8.19 -8.58 -7.55
N LYS A 146 9.26 -9.19 -7.07
CA LYS A 146 9.94 -10.31 -7.75
C LYS A 146 9.07 -11.56 -7.87
N GLU A 147 8.25 -11.84 -6.87
CA GLU A 147 7.35 -12.99 -6.81
C GLU A 147 6.07 -12.80 -7.64
N ASN A 148 5.75 -11.56 -8.04
CA ASN A 148 4.53 -11.22 -8.78
C ASN A 148 4.84 -10.38 -10.02
N PRO A 149 5.56 -10.93 -11.01
CA PRO A 149 5.95 -10.18 -12.21
C PRO A 149 4.74 -9.67 -13.00
N ASP A 150 3.64 -10.42 -13.03
CA ASP A 150 2.41 -9.99 -13.71
C ASP A 150 1.82 -8.70 -13.13
N LYS A 151 1.90 -8.53 -11.80
CA LYS A 151 1.46 -7.29 -11.15
C LYS A 151 2.42 -6.13 -11.42
N VAL A 152 3.71 -6.43 -11.55
CA VAL A 152 4.72 -5.42 -11.92
C VAL A 152 4.52 -4.97 -13.36
N ALA A 153 4.15 -5.87 -14.27
CA ALA A 153 3.87 -5.56 -15.66
C ALA A 153 2.74 -4.52 -15.85
N VAL A 154 1.84 -4.39 -14.88
CA VAL A 154 0.83 -3.32 -14.87
C VAL A 154 1.49 -1.93 -14.82
N LEU A 155 2.63 -1.79 -14.15
CA LEU A 155 3.35 -0.54 -14.02
C LEU A 155 4.15 -0.18 -15.28
N THR A 156 4.49 -1.16 -16.10
CA THR A 156 5.28 -0.96 -17.32
C THR A 156 4.42 -0.98 -18.58
N GLN A 157 3.10 -1.03 -18.44
CA GLN A 157 2.21 -0.96 -19.58
C GLN A 157 2.27 0.41 -20.29
N GLY A 158 2.39 0.38 -21.61
CA GLY A 158 2.54 1.61 -22.42
C GLY A 158 3.89 2.30 -22.20
N ASP A 159 3.94 3.58 -22.39
CA ASP A 159 5.17 4.39 -22.34
C ASP A 159 5.39 5.10 -20.98
N GLY A 160 4.67 4.70 -19.92
CA GLY A 160 4.68 5.40 -18.64
C GLY A 160 5.93 5.16 -17.82
N ILE A 161 6.15 3.94 -17.38
CA ILE A 161 7.33 3.52 -16.63
C ILE A 161 8.00 2.41 -17.42
N SER A 162 9.28 2.60 -17.79
CA SER A 162 10.01 1.55 -18.50
C SER A 162 10.46 0.43 -17.55
N ASP A 163 10.63 -0.78 -18.07
CA ASP A 163 11.22 -1.90 -17.33
C ASP A 163 12.57 -1.52 -16.74
N ALA A 164 13.39 -0.76 -17.47
CA ALA A 164 14.68 -0.28 -16.97
C ALA A 164 14.57 0.59 -15.70
N ILE A 165 13.49 1.36 -15.54
CA ILE A 165 13.25 2.14 -14.31
C ILE A 165 12.90 1.19 -13.17
N VAL A 166 12.04 0.20 -13.39
CA VAL A 166 11.67 -0.81 -12.39
C VAL A 166 12.90 -1.61 -11.96
N ASP A 167 13.67 -2.09 -12.93
CA ASP A 167 14.89 -2.87 -12.67
C ASP A 167 15.92 -2.05 -11.89
N SER A 168 16.15 -0.80 -12.26
CA SER A 168 17.05 0.10 -11.55
C SER A 168 16.60 0.35 -10.11
N PHE A 169 15.29 0.53 -9.88
CA PHE A 169 14.73 0.70 -8.54
C PHE A 169 14.96 -0.56 -7.69
N VAL A 170 14.62 -1.73 -8.22
CA VAL A 170 14.80 -3.02 -7.54
C VAL A 170 16.28 -3.28 -7.25
N ALA A 171 17.14 -3.12 -8.24
CA ALA A 171 18.59 -3.34 -8.10
C ALA A 171 19.20 -2.40 -7.05
N GLY A 172 18.81 -1.13 -7.03
CA GLY A 172 19.26 -0.16 -6.05
C GLY A 172 18.87 -0.52 -4.62
N ILE A 173 17.67 -1.04 -4.39
CA ILE A 173 17.23 -1.50 -3.07
C ILE A 173 17.99 -2.74 -2.64
N VAL A 174 18.13 -3.73 -3.54
CA VAL A 174 18.88 -4.97 -3.28
C VAL A 174 20.33 -4.64 -2.90
N TYR A 175 20.99 -3.80 -3.69
CA TYR A 175 22.37 -3.39 -3.41
C TYR A 175 22.52 -2.76 -2.02
N ARG A 176 21.64 -1.82 -1.66
CA ARG A 176 21.68 -1.17 -0.35
C ARG A 176 21.40 -2.14 0.78
N TRP A 177 20.46 -3.03 0.60
CA TRP A 177 20.11 -4.02 1.62
C TRP A 177 21.27 -4.98 1.89
N GLU A 178 21.89 -5.51 0.84
CA GLU A 178 22.95 -6.50 0.95
C GLU A 178 24.28 -5.91 1.39
N ASN A 179 24.62 -4.70 0.95
CA ASN A 179 25.95 -4.14 1.16
C ASN A 179 25.96 -3.03 2.23
N GLU A 180 25.01 -2.10 2.19
CA GLU A 180 25.06 -0.95 3.10
C GLU A 180 24.44 -1.25 4.47
N LEU A 181 23.33 -1.98 4.52
CA LEU A 181 22.65 -2.24 5.79
C LEU A 181 23.51 -3.13 6.70
N ILE A 182 23.95 -4.28 6.19
CA ILE A 182 24.66 -5.29 6.96
C ILE A 182 26.09 -4.81 7.30
N ASP A 183 26.81 -4.29 6.33
CA ASP A 183 28.22 -4.00 6.45
C ASP A 183 28.52 -2.63 7.09
N ARG A 184 27.59 -1.69 7.00
CA ARG A 184 27.81 -0.32 7.48
C ARG A 184 26.76 0.17 8.48
N LEU A 185 25.48 0.22 8.08
CA LEU A 185 24.46 0.91 8.86
C LEU A 185 24.11 0.21 10.18
N ILE A 186 24.10 -1.11 10.23
CA ILE A 186 23.83 -1.83 11.48
C ILE A 186 24.96 -1.60 12.50
N PRO A 187 26.24 -1.78 12.14
CA PRO A 187 27.35 -1.48 13.05
C PRO A 187 27.38 -0.03 13.52
N ASP A 188 27.18 0.93 12.63
CA ASP A 188 27.13 2.36 12.95
C ASP A 188 25.97 2.71 13.88
N THR A 189 24.80 2.09 13.65
CA THR A 189 23.62 2.28 14.50
C THR A 189 23.84 1.73 15.90
N GLU A 190 24.45 0.57 16.05
CA GLU A 190 24.80 0.00 17.34
C GLU A 190 25.76 0.88 18.12
N ALA A 191 26.76 1.43 17.46
CA ALA A 191 27.70 2.38 18.06
C ALA A 191 26.98 3.67 18.51
N ALA A 192 26.08 4.20 17.67
CA ALA A 192 25.26 5.36 18.02
C ALA A 192 24.35 5.08 19.23
N VAL A 193 23.65 3.95 19.26
CA VAL A 193 22.79 3.56 20.39
C VAL A 193 23.60 3.46 21.69
N LYS A 194 24.76 2.86 21.67
CA LYS A 194 25.65 2.78 22.85
C LYS A 194 26.06 4.17 23.31
N ARG A 195 26.37 5.06 22.39
CA ARG A 195 26.74 6.46 22.70
C ARG A 195 25.57 7.24 23.32
N TYR A 196 24.36 7.10 22.78
CA TYR A 196 23.18 7.75 23.33
C TYR A 196 22.83 7.24 24.74
N LYS A 197 22.89 5.94 24.98
CA LYS A 197 22.68 5.37 26.31
C LYS A 197 23.65 5.97 27.34
N LYS A 198 24.90 6.14 26.97
CA LYS A 198 25.90 6.75 27.83
C LYS A 198 25.59 8.23 28.10
N LEU A 199 25.12 8.97 27.10
CA LEU A 199 24.72 10.39 27.26
C LEU A 199 23.52 10.55 28.18
N ILE A 200 22.52 9.69 28.08
CA ILE A 200 21.36 9.67 28.97
C ILE A 200 21.80 9.41 30.42
N GLN A 201 22.68 8.41 30.65
CA GLN A 201 23.19 8.11 31.97
C GLN A 201 23.93 9.27 32.66
N ILE A 202 24.56 10.13 31.87
CA ILE A 202 25.28 11.31 32.42
C ILE A 202 24.44 12.59 32.35
N GLY A 203 23.13 12.49 32.04
CA GLY A 203 22.20 13.62 32.05
C GLY A 203 22.45 14.68 30.97
N ARG A 204 23.04 14.28 29.82
CA ARG A 204 23.39 15.16 28.69
C ARG A 204 22.59 14.86 27.41
N ALA A 205 21.43 14.21 27.54
CA ALA A 205 20.52 13.91 26.43
C ALA A 205 19.23 14.74 26.53
#